data_5a205c11cb203bdb73e0c17eded7378c
#
_entry.id   5a205c11cb203bdb73e0c17eded7378c
#
_cell.length_a   1.000
_cell.length_b   1.000
_cell.length_c   1.000
_cell.angle_alpha   90.00
_cell.angle_beta   90.00
_cell.angle_gamma   90.00
#
_symmetry.space_group_name_H-M   'P 1'
#
loop_
_entity.id
_entity.type
_entity.pdbx_description
1 polymer ?
#
loop_
_entity_poly.entity_id
_entity_poly.type
_entity_poly.pdbx_seq_one_letter_code
_entity_poly.pdbx_strand_id
1 'polypeptide(L)' 'MTTHLSNRLVHLENEHAQINKRIDGMESTGVFEDATLEVLKKQRLHLKDEIVKIKLN' A
#
# COMPACT_ATOMS: atom_id res chain seq x y z
N MET A 1 16.22 -10.15 -17.75
CA MET A 1 16.67 -9.57 -16.49
C MET A 1 15.53 -8.89 -15.78
N THR A 2 15.40 -9.11 -14.51
CA THR A 2 14.25 -8.65 -13.75
C THR A 2 14.51 -7.42 -12.89
N THR A 3 15.64 -6.75 -13.09
CA THR A 3 15.99 -5.56 -12.32
C THR A 3 14.88 -4.52 -12.34
N HIS A 4 14.31 -4.30 -13.52
CA HIS A 4 13.22 -3.36 -13.71
C HIS A 4 12.00 -3.74 -12.86
N LEU A 5 11.60 -5.00 -12.90
CA LEU A 5 10.46 -5.51 -12.11
C LEU A 5 10.78 -5.50 -10.62
N SER A 6 12.03 -5.82 -10.26
CA SER A 6 12.45 -5.79 -8.86
C SER A 6 12.36 -4.40 -8.27
N ASN A 7 12.78 -3.39 -9.03
CA ASN A 7 12.68 -2.00 -8.58
C ASN A 7 11.23 -1.57 -8.40
N ARG A 8 10.38 -1.97 -9.33
CA ARG A 8 8.96 -1.67 -9.24
C ARG A 8 8.33 -2.34 -8.03
N LEU A 9 8.69 -3.60 -7.78
CA LEU A 9 8.17 -4.34 -6.63
C LEU A 9 8.57 -3.67 -5.33
N VAL A 10 9.84 -3.30 -5.18
CA VAL A 10 10.32 -2.62 -3.98
C VAL A 10 9.57 -1.30 -3.78
N HIS A 11 9.38 -0.55 -4.85
CA HIS A 11 8.64 0.71 -4.78
C HIS A 11 7.20 0.51 -4.30
N LEU A 12 6.52 -0.49 -4.86
CA LEU A 12 5.15 -0.80 -4.48
C LEU A 12 5.06 -1.27 -3.02
N GLU A 13 6.02 -2.08 -2.60
CA GLU A 13 6.06 -2.55 -1.22
C GLU A 13 6.32 -1.40 -0.25
N ASN A 14 7.17 -0.47 -0.62
CA ASN A 14 7.42 0.71 0.20
C ASN A 14 6.18 1.59 0.32
N GLU A 15 5.48 1.80 -0.78
CA GLU A 15 4.24 2.56 -0.76
C GLU A 15 3.18 1.87 0.09
N HIS A 16 3.07 0.56 -0.06
CA HIS A 16 2.12 -0.22 0.75
C HIS A 16 2.43 -0.06 2.24
N ALA A 17 3.70 -0.15 2.61
CA ALA A 17 4.12 -0.01 4.00
C ALA A 17 3.81 1.38 4.54
N GLN A 18 4.01 2.42 3.74
CA GLN A 18 3.71 3.78 4.15
C GLN A 18 2.22 4.01 4.37
N ILE A 19 1.40 3.51 3.45
CA ILE A 19 -0.05 3.63 3.58
C ILE A 19 -0.53 2.83 4.78
N ASN A 20 -0.01 1.64 4.98
CA ASN A 20 -0.37 0.81 6.11
C ASN A 20 -0.04 1.50 7.43
N LYS A 21 1.12 2.14 7.50
CA LYS A 21 1.53 2.89 8.68
C LYS A 21 0.60 4.07 8.96
N ARG A 22 0.16 4.76 7.91
CA ARG A 22 -0.78 5.86 8.05
C ARG A 22 -2.12 5.39 8.59
N ILE A 23 -2.63 4.28 8.05
CA ILE A 23 -3.88 3.70 8.51
C ILE A 23 -3.76 3.29 9.99
N ASP A 24 -2.68 2.64 10.35
CA ASP A 24 -2.43 2.25 11.74
C ASP A 24 -2.42 3.46 12.67
N GLY A 25 -1.76 4.53 12.25
CA GLY A 25 -1.70 5.76 13.03
C GLY A 25 -3.08 6.38 13.23
N MET A 26 -3.88 6.42 12.17
CA MET A 26 -5.24 6.94 12.24
C MET A 26 -6.11 6.11 13.17
N GLU A 27 -6.05 4.80 13.02
CA GLU A 27 -6.87 3.89 13.82
C GLU A 27 -6.43 3.88 15.29
N SER A 28 -5.14 4.03 15.55
CA SER A 28 -4.62 4.09 16.92
C SER A 28 -5.05 5.34 17.64
N THR A 29 -5.04 6.48 16.96
CA THR A 29 -5.40 7.76 17.57
C THR A 29 -6.90 8.00 17.59
N GLY A 30 -7.61 7.37 16.65
CA GLY A 30 -9.04 7.59 16.49
C GLY A 30 -9.38 8.96 15.90
N VAL A 31 -8.38 9.72 15.46
CA VAL A 31 -8.59 11.05 14.88
C VAL A 31 -8.39 10.97 13.38
N PHE A 32 -9.48 10.80 12.65
CA PHE A 32 -9.43 10.73 11.18
C PHE A 32 -10.81 11.00 10.61
N GLU A 33 -10.84 11.38 9.33
CA GLU A 33 -12.08 11.46 8.58
C GLU A 33 -12.33 10.10 7.92
N ASP A 34 -13.57 9.65 7.98
CA ASP A 34 -13.94 8.36 7.40
C ASP A 34 -13.60 8.29 5.92
N ALA A 35 -13.83 9.37 5.18
CA ALA A 35 -13.52 9.41 3.75
C ALA A 35 -12.02 9.22 3.49
N THR A 36 -11.17 9.85 4.29
CA THR A 36 -9.72 9.72 4.14
C THR A 36 -9.27 8.29 4.42
N LEU A 37 -9.78 7.71 5.49
CA LEU A 37 -9.44 6.34 5.84
C LEU A 37 -9.87 5.37 4.75
N GLU A 38 -11.07 5.56 4.20
CA GLU A 38 -11.59 4.72 3.14
C GLU A 38 -10.72 4.80 1.88
N VAL A 39 -10.30 6.00 1.50
CA VAL A 39 -9.41 6.20 0.35
C VAL A 39 -8.09 5.47 0.56
N LEU A 40 -7.50 5.60 1.75
CA LEU A 40 -6.24 4.95 2.06
C LEU A 40 -6.38 3.42 2.03
N LYS A 41 -7.48 2.90 2.55
CA LYS A 41 -7.72 1.46 2.51
C LYS A 41 -7.87 0.95 1.08
N LYS A 42 -8.53 1.70 0.23
CA LYS A 42 -8.64 1.35 -1.19
C LYS A 42 -7.29 1.36 -1.88
N GLN A 43 -6.48 2.36 -1.59
CA GLN A 43 -5.13 2.44 -2.14
C GLN A 43 -4.27 1.26 -1.68
N ARG A 44 -4.38 0.90 -0.40
CA ARG A 44 -3.64 -0.24 0.14
C ARG A 44 -4.03 -1.53 -0.58
N LEU A 45 -5.31 -1.73 -0.78
CA LEU A 45 -5.79 -2.93 -1.48
C LEU A 45 -5.30 -2.97 -2.91
N HIS A 46 -5.34 -1.83 -3.60
CA HIS A 46 -4.88 -1.73 -4.98
C HIS A 46 -3.38 -2.04 -5.10
N LEU A 47 -2.58 -1.49 -4.20
CA LEU A 47 -1.14 -1.73 -4.19
C LEU A 47 -0.83 -3.20 -3.91
N LYS A 48 -1.53 -3.79 -2.97
CA LYS A 48 -1.36 -5.20 -2.66
C LYS A 48 -1.67 -6.08 -3.87
N ASP A 49 -2.73 -5.73 -4.59
CA ASP A 49 -3.13 -6.46 -5.78
C ASP A 49 -2.05 -6.40 -6.86
N GLU A 50 -1.46 -5.23 -7.06
CA GLU A 50 -0.37 -5.08 -8.02
C GLU A 50 0.87 -5.86 -7.60
N ILE A 51 1.20 -5.85 -6.32
CA ILE A 51 2.32 -6.61 -5.80
C ILE A 51 2.13 -8.09 -6.06
N VAL A 52 0.93 -8.60 -5.81
CA VAL A 52 0.61 -10.02 -6.05
C VAL A 52 0.77 -10.34 -7.53
N LYS A 53 0.30 -9.48 -8.41
CA LYS A 53 0.41 -9.69 -9.85
C LYS A 53 1.88 -9.79 -10.28
N ILE A 54 2.73 -8.96 -9.75
CA ILE A 54 4.16 -9.00 -10.07
C ILE A 54 4.79 -10.30 -9.58
N LYS A 55 4.43 -10.72 -8.38
CA LYS A 55 4.98 -11.95 -7.79
C LYS A 55 4.52 -13.21 -8.52
N LEU A 56 3.34 -13.18 -9.11
CA LEU A 56 2.80 -14.32 -9.84
C LEU A 56 3.43 -14.47 -11.23
N ASN A 57 3.99 -13.44 -11.78
CA ASN A 57 4.69 -13.51 -13.04
C ASN A 57 6.11 -14.03 -12.81
#